data_9ef1a18f05ad6aa990c2ad8488743487
#
_entry.id   9ef1a18f05ad6aa990c2ad8488743487
#
_cell.length_a   1.000
_cell.length_b   1.000
_cell.length_c   1.000
_cell.angle_alpha   90.00
_cell.angle_beta   90.00
_cell.angle_gamma   90.00
#
_symmetry.space_group_name_H-M   'P 1'
#
loop_
_entity.id
_entity.type
_entity.pdbx_description
1 polymer ?
#
loop_
_entity_poly.entity_id
_entity_poly.type
_entity_poly.pdbx_seq_one_letter_code
_entity_poly.pdbx_strand_id
1 'polypeptide(L)'
;MNRVEQREWVFKLIYQDSISKIEDIDKVLEELDLTDEDFVRMSISSFLENFSSIDDKLTSNLDSKRKRLSKVLRSILYLSINEMYFMDIPVSVSINEAVNLAKKYSDEDDYKLVNSILGSIVRKDGK
;
A
#
# COMPACT_ATOMS: atom_id res chain seq x y z
N MET A 1 -17.91 -1.08 7.78
CA MET A 1 -16.98 0.05 7.53
C MET A 1 -16.89 0.34 6.04
N ASN A 2 -16.66 1.60 5.67
CA ASN A 2 -16.57 1.97 4.26
C ASN A 2 -15.19 1.66 3.68
N ARG A 3 -15.02 1.85 2.36
CA ARG A 3 -13.78 1.50 1.66
C ARG A 3 -12.58 2.34 2.12
N VAL A 4 -12.80 3.61 2.46
CA VAL A 4 -11.73 4.48 2.98
C VAL A 4 -11.20 3.92 4.30
N GLU A 5 -12.09 3.56 5.21
CA GLU A 5 -11.72 2.96 6.50
C GLU A 5 -11.03 1.60 6.32
N GLN A 6 -11.52 0.78 5.41
CA GLN A 6 -10.91 -0.50 5.09
C GLN A 6 -9.48 -0.32 4.57
N ARG A 7 -9.24 0.66 3.68
CA ARG A 7 -7.89 0.96 3.18
C ARG A 7 -6.96 1.44 4.29
N GLU A 8 -7.47 2.22 5.24
CA GLU A 8 -6.67 2.65 6.37
C GLU A 8 -6.19 1.44 7.19
N TRP A 9 -7.06 0.45 7.38
CA TRP A 9 -6.67 -0.78 8.07
C TRP A 9 -5.63 -1.58 7.26
N VAL A 10 -5.80 -1.68 5.95
CA VAL A 10 -4.81 -2.35 5.11
C VAL A 10 -3.45 -1.65 5.23
N PHE A 11 -3.42 -0.33 5.16
CA PHE A 11 -2.21 0.46 5.35
C PHE A 11 -1.56 0.15 6.71
N LYS A 12 -2.34 0.14 7.78
CA LYS A 12 -1.84 -0.15 9.12
C LYS A 12 -1.26 -1.55 9.24
N LEU A 13 -1.88 -2.52 8.58
CA LEU A 13 -1.39 -3.91 8.58
C LEU A 13 -0.10 -4.06 7.77
N ILE A 14 0.01 -3.38 6.64
CA ILE A 14 1.26 -3.35 5.86
C ILE A 14 2.38 -2.72 6.68
N TYR A 15 2.07 -1.62 7.37
CA TYR A 15 3.02 -0.95 8.26
C TYR A 15 3.45 -1.88 9.39
N GLN A 16 2.50 -2.57 10.01
CA GLN A 16 2.78 -3.55 11.07
C GLN A 16 3.72 -4.65 10.58
N ASP A 17 3.46 -5.18 9.38
CA ASP A 17 4.30 -6.21 8.76
C ASP A 17 5.74 -5.74 8.56
N SER A 18 5.94 -4.44 8.28
CA SER A 18 7.28 -3.87 8.11
C SER A 18 8.08 -3.83 9.41
N ILE A 19 7.39 -3.85 10.55
CA ILE A 19 8.01 -3.80 11.89
C ILE A 19 8.13 -5.22 12.46
N SER A 20 7.07 -5.99 12.37
CA SER A 20 7.00 -7.36 12.85
C SER A 20 6.18 -8.18 11.86
N LYS A 21 6.85 -9.08 11.16
CA LYS A 21 6.26 -9.86 10.07
C LYS A 21 4.99 -10.58 10.51
N ILE A 22 3.92 -10.41 9.72
CA ILE A 22 2.66 -11.11 9.93
C ILE A 22 2.81 -12.54 9.43
N GLU A 23 2.68 -13.51 10.33
CA GLU A 23 2.79 -14.93 9.99
C GLU A 23 1.43 -15.61 9.88
N ASP A 24 0.45 -15.12 10.65
CA ASP A 24 -0.90 -15.67 10.66
C ASP A 24 -1.90 -14.51 10.54
N ILE A 25 -2.34 -14.27 9.30
CA ILE A 25 -3.26 -13.16 9.03
C ILE A 25 -4.63 -13.37 9.67
N ASP A 26 -5.11 -14.59 9.76
CA ASP A 26 -6.42 -14.87 10.36
C ASP A 26 -6.43 -14.50 11.83
N LYS A 27 -5.35 -14.81 12.53
CA LYS A 27 -5.21 -14.45 13.94
C LYS A 27 -5.20 -12.93 14.13
N VAL A 28 -4.46 -12.21 13.27
CA VAL A 28 -4.39 -10.75 13.34
C VAL A 28 -5.76 -10.13 13.09
N LEU A 29 -6.49 -10.62 12.10
CA LEU A 29 -7.83 -10.11 11.79
C LEU A 29 -8.82 -10.39 12.93
N GLU A 30 -8.72 -11.54 13.56
CA GLU A 30 -9.55 -11.86 14.75
C GLU A 30 -9.26 -10.88 15.89
N GLU A 31 -8.00 -10.66 16.21
CA GLU A 31 -7.58 -9.76 17.29
C GLU A 31 -8.05 -8.32 17.07
N LEU A 32 -8.16 -7.90 15.80
CA LEU A 32 -8.59 -6.55 15.44
C LEU A 32 -10.08 -6.44 15.13
N ASP A 33 -10.81 -7.56 15.25
CA ASP A 33 -12.24 -7.63 14.93
C ASP A 33 -12.52 -7.22 13.46
N LEU A 34 -11.71 -7.73 12.55
CA LEU A 34 -11.78 -7.45 11.12
C LEU A 34 -12.13 -8.68 10.28
N THR A 35 -12.60 -9.76 10.91
CA THR A 35 -12.87 -11.03 10.21
C THR A 35 -13.94 -10.92 9.13
N ASP A 36 -14.89 -10.00 9.28
CA ASP A 36 -15.98 -9.80 8.33
C ASP A 36 -15.65 -8.77 7.24
N GLU A 37 -14.43 -8.22 7.27
CA GLU A 37 -14.02 -7.19 6.31
C GLU A 37 -13.25 -7.83 5.15
N ASP A 38 -14.00 -8.32 4.16
CA ASP A 38 -13.43 -9.07 3.03
C ASP A 38 -12.37 -8.31 2.25
N PHE A 39 -12.59 -7.00 2.03
CA PHE A 39 -11.60 -6.18 1.31
C PHE A 39 -10.27 -6.12 2.06
N VAL A 40 -10.32 -5.99 3.39
CA VAL A 40 -9.10 -5.97 4.21
C VAL A 40 -8.37 -7.30 4.09
N ARG A 41 -9.09 -8.42 4.23
CA ARG A 41 -8.51 -9.75 4.11
C ARG A 41 -7.88 -9.97 2.74
N MET A 42 -8.62 -9.66 1.67
CA MET A 42 -8.14 -9.83 0.29
C MET A 42 -6.89 -8.99 0.03
N SER A 43 -6.92 -7.73 0.48
CA SER A 43 -5.80 -6.81 0.25
C SER A 43 -4.54 -7.24 0.97
N ILE A 44 -4.64 -7.57 2.25
CA ILE A 44 -3.45 -7.96 3.01
C ILE A 44 -2.92 -9.32 2.57
N SER A 45 -3.80 -10.26 2.24
CA SER A 45 -3.38 -11.57 1.74
C SER A 45 -2.66 -11.43 0.40
N SER A 46 -3.19 -10.62 -0.51
CA SER A 46 -2.55 -10.34 -1.80
C SER A 46 -1.18 -9.68 -1.60
N PHE A 47 -1.10 -8.72 -0.70
CA PHE A 47 0.16 -8.04 -0.39
C PHE A 47 1.23 -9.02 0.12
N LEU A 48 0.89 -9.85 1.09
CA LEU A 48 1.83 -10.82 1.67
C LEU A 48 2.29 -11.85 0.63
N GLU A 49 1.37 -12.33 -0.20
CA GLU A 49 1.66 -13.29 -1.25
C GLU A 49 2.56 -12.71 -2.34
N ASN A 50 2.37 -11.44 -2.69
CA ASN A 50 3.08 -10.79 -3.79
C ASN A 50 4.15 -9.80 -3.33
N PHE A 51 4.56 -9.87 -2.08
CA PHE A 51 5.48 -8.88 -1.49
C PHE A 51 6.74 -8.67 -2.31
N SER A 52 7.40 -9.75 -2.74
CA SER A 52 8.65 -9.66 -3.49
C SER A 52 8.47 -8.87 -4.80
N SER A 53 7.40 -9.15 -5.54
CA SER A 53 7.09 -8.45 -6.80
C SER A 53 6.72 -6.99 -6.55
N ILE A 54 5.98 -6.71 -5.49
CA ILE A 54 5.58 -5.35 -5.12
C ILE A 54 6.81 -4.52 -4.72
N ASP A 55 7.67 -5.10 -3.90
CA ASP A 55 8.90 -4.46 -3.46
C ASP A 55 9.84 -4.17 -4.63
N ASP A 56 10.01 -5.12 -5.54
CA ASP A 56 10.82 -4.94 -6.74
C ASP A 56 10.27 -3.82 -7.62
N LYS A 57 8.96 -3.77 -7.79
CA LYS A 57 8.30 -2.73 -8.58
C LYS A 57 8.57 -1.34 -7.99
N LEU A 58 8.51 -1.21 -6.68
CA LEU A 58 8.81 0.05 -6.01
C LEU A 58 10.29 0.38 -6.13
N THR A 59 11.18 -0.51 -5.67
CA THR A 59 12.61 -0.21 -5.55
C THR A 59 13.28 0.03 -6.90
N SER A 60 12.87 -0.69 -7.95
CA SER A 60 13.42 -0.50 -9.29
C SER A 60 13.03 0.83 -9.93
N ASN A 61 12.02 1.51 -9.37
CA ASN A 61 11.54 2.81 -9.86
C ASN A 61 11.97 3.97 -8.96
N LEU A 62 12.78 3.72 -7.94
CA LEU A 62 13.31 4.76 -7.08
C LEU A 62 14.73 5.15 -7.52
N ASP A 63 14.99 6.47 -7.58
CA ASP A 63 16.35 6.96 -7.76
C ASP A 63 17.10 6.93 -6.42
N SER A 64 18.40 7.23 -6.46
CA SER A 64 19.25 7.18 -5.26
C SER A 64 18.79 8.11 -4.13
N LYS A 65 18.13 9.21 -4.48
CA LYS A 65 17.62 10.18 -3.50
C LYS A 65 16.35 9.69 -2.82
N ARG A 66 15.57 8.82 -3.48
CA ARG A 66 14.27 8.34 -3.01
C ARG A 66 14.33 6.95 -2.38
N LYS A 67 15.48 6.30 -2.36
CA LYS A 67 15.62 4.95 -1.80
C LYS A 67 15.38 4.89 -0.29
N ARG A 68 15.50 6.02 0.40
CA ARG A 68 15.28 6.11 1.86
C ARG A 68 13.91 6.67 2.19
N LEU A 69 12.89 5.97 1.78
CA LEU A 69 11.52 6.33 2.14
C LEU A 69 11.24 5.89 3.57
N SER A 70 10.45 6.69 4.28
CA SER A 70 9.95 6.29 5.60
C SER A 70 9.11 5.01 5.48
N LYS A 71 8.95 4.28 6.58
CA LYS A 71 8.08 3.10 6.58
C LYS A 71 6.62 3.46 6.29
N VAL A 72 6.18 4.64 6.71
CA VAL A 72 4.83 5.12 6.42
C VAL A 72 4.65 5.30 4.92
N LEU A 73 5.55 6.03 4.25
CA LEU A 73 5.48 6.24 2.81
C LEU A 73 5.60 4.95 2.03
N ARG A 74 6.54 4.10 2.43
CA ARG A 74 6.75 2.80 1.78
C ARG A 74 5.49 1.94 1.86
N SER A 75 4.83 1.94 3.01
CA SER A 75 3.59 1.18 3.21
C SER A 75 2.46 1.69 2.32
N ILE A 76 2.32 3.00 2.16
CA ILE A 76 1.33 3.61 1.28
C ILE A 76 1.58 3.22 -0.17
N LEU A 77 2.84 3.29 -0.61
CA LEU A 77 3.23 2.93 -1.97
C LEU A 77 3.01 1.45 -2.25
N TYR A 78 3.36 0.59 -1.31
CA TYR A 78 3.09 -0.86 -1.42
C TYR A 78 1.60 -1.14 -1.57
N LEU A 79 0.77 -0.49 -0.76
CA LEU A 79 -0.69 -0.66 -0.82
C LEU A 79 -1.20 -0.37 -2.23
N SER A 80 -0.80 0.76 -2.81
CA SER A 80 -1.27 1.16 -4.13
C SER A 80 -0.74 0.25 -5.23
N ILE A 81 0.53 -0.13 -5.18
CA ILE A 81 1.10 -1.06 -6.15
C ILE A 81 0.37 -2.41 -6.09
N ASN A 82 0.11 -2.91 -4.89
CA ASN A 82 -0.67 -4.13 -4.71
C ASN A 82 -2.06 -4.00 -5.36
N GLU A 83 -2.75 -2.90 -5.10
CA GLU A 83 -4.08 -2.67 -5.67
C GLU A 83 -4.06 -2.64 -7.19
N MET A 84 -3.13 -1.89 -7.78
CA MET A 84 -3.08 -1.70 -9.23
C MET A 84 -2.60 -2.93 -10.00
N TYR A 85 -1.70 -3.70 -9.43
CA TYR A 85 -1.04 -4.80 -10.15
C TYR A 85 -1.55 -6.19 -9.78
N PHE A 86 -2.16 -6.35 -8.61
CA PHE A 86 -2.59 -7.66 -8.13
C PHE A 86 -4.06 -7.73 -7.70
N MET A 87 -4.74 -6.61 -7.65
CA MET A 87 -6.16 -6.57 -7.26
C MET A 87 -7.08 -5.95 -8.30
N ASP A 88 -6.52 -5.57 -9.45
CA ASP A 88 -7.27 -4.99 -10.56
C ASP A 88 -8.07 -3.74 -10.19
N ILE A 89 -7.57 -2.97 -9.24
CA ILE A 89 -8.16 -1.67 -8.88
C ILE A 89 -7.72 -0.63 -9.91
N PRO A 90 -8.64 0.19 -10.44
CA PRO A 90 -8.28 1.22 -11.42
C PRO A 90 -7.18 2.15 -10.91
N VAL A 91 -6.23 2.50 -11.80
CA VAL A 91 -5.08 3.35 -11.48
C VAL A 91 -5.49 4.66 -10.83
N SER A 92 -6.47 5.36 -11.43
CA SER A 92 -6.91 6.65 -10.91
C SER A 92 -7.48 6.57 -9.50
N VAL A 93 -8.21 5.49 -9.20
CA VAL A 93 -8.77 5.27 -7.86
C VAL A 93 -7.64 5.00 -6.86
N SER A 94 -6.76 4.07 -7.19
CA SER A 94 -5.70 3.65 -6.27
C SER A 94 -4.71 4.77 -5.96
N ILE A 95 -4.28 5.52 -6.97
CA ILE A 95 -3.34 6.64 -6.76
C ILE A 95 -4.01 7.74 -5.93
N ASN A 96 -5.27 8.08 -6.24
CA ASN A 96 -6.00 9.09 -5.48
C ASN A 96 -6.12 8.71 -4.00
N GLU A 97 -6.44 7.46 -3.71
CA GLU A 97 -6.56 6.98 -2.33
C GLU A 97 -5.21 6.94 -1.61
N ALA A 98 -4.14 6.58 -2.31
CA ALA A 98 -2.78 6.63 -1.76
C ALA A 98 -2.37 8.06 -1.41
N VAL A 99 -2.69 9.01 -2.27
CA VAL A 99 -2.46 10.44 -2.01
C VAL A 99 -3.21 10.88 -0.76
N ASN A 100 -4.46 10.47 -0.61
CA ASN A 100 -5.26 10.80 0.58
C ASN A 100 -4.68 10.19 1.86
N LEU A 101 -4.16 8.96 1.79
CA LEU A 101 -3.47 8.35 2.93
C LEU A 101 -2.22 9.13 3.32
N ALA A 102 -1.44 9.59 2.33
CA ALA A 102 -0.25 10.38 2.59
C ALA A 102 -0.60 11.72 3.26
N LYS A 103 -1.67 12.36 2.82
CA LYS A 103 -2.15 13.61 3.44
C LYS A 103 -2.55 13.41 4.89
N LYS A 104 -3.09 12.24 5.23
CA LYS A 104 -3.56 11.94 6.58
C LYS A 104 -2.44 11.45 7.52
N TYR A 105 -1.53 10.63 7.02
CA TYR A 105 -0.58 9.89 7.85
C TYR A 105 0.88 10.28 7.68
N SER A 106 1.22 11.08 6.68
CA SER A 106 2.60 11.43 6.39
C SER A 106 2.84 12.94 6.49
N ASP A 107 4.08 13.37 6.22
CA ASP A 107 4.46 14.77 6.31
C ASP A 107 3.81 15.62 5.21
N GLU A 108 3.78 16.94 5.41
CA GLU A 108 2.99 17.90 4.66
C GLU A 108 3.02 17.74 3.14
N ASP A 109 4.19 17.58 2.54
CA ASP A 109 4.32 17.51 1.08
C ASP A 109 4.52 16.10 0.53
N ASP A 110 4.46 15.08 1.39
CA ASP A 110 4.72 13.71 0.99
C ASP A 110 3.71 13.17 -0.03
N TYR A 111 2.49 13.70 -0.04
CA TYR A 111 1.49 13.28 -1.02
C TYR A 111 1.93 13.57 -2.46
N LYS A 112 2.73 14.63 -2.67
CA LYS A 112 3.27 14.96 -3.99
C LYS A 112 4.27 13.90 -4.44
N LEU A 113 5.09 13.43 -3.52
CA LEU A 113 6.05 12.37 -3.78
C LEU A 113 5.34 11.05 -4.10
N VAL A 114 4.31 10.70 -3.34
CA VAL A 114 3.48 9.52 -3.61
C VAL A 114 2.90 9.57 -5.01
N ASN A 115 2.28 10.69 -5.37
CA ASN A 115 1.70 10.87 -6.70
C ASN A 115 2.75 10.74 -7.81
N SER A 116 3.92 11.36 -7.60
CA SER A 116 5.03 11.33 -8.57
C SER A 116 5.58 9.92 -8.79
N ILE A 117 5.84 9.18 -7.70
CA ILE A 117 6.39 7.83 -7.78
C ILE A 117 5.40 6.89 -8.46
N LEU A 118 4.14 6.86 -7.99
CA LEU A 118 3.13 5.97 -8.56
C LEU A 118 2.83 6.31 -10.03
N GLY A 119 2.74 7.60 -10.35
CA GLY A 119 2.55 8.05 -11.72
C GLY A 119 3.69 7.61 -12.63
N SER A 120 4.93 7.69 -12.16
CA SER A 120 6.10 7.25 -12.92
C SER A 120 6.06 5.74 -13.18
N ILE A 121 5.70 4.94 -12.18
CA ILE A 121 5.60 3.49 -12.31
C ILE A 121 4.59 3.11 -13.41
N VAL A 122 3.38 3.66 -13.33
CA VAL A 122 2.32 3.30 -14.28
C VAL A 122 2.61 3.78 -15.70
N ARG A 123 3.24 4.95 -15.85
CA ARG A 123 3.63 5.43 -17.18
C ARG A 123 4.67 4.52 -17.84
N LYS A 124 5.65 4.06 -17.08
CA LYS A 124 6.66 3.12 -17.57
C LYS A 124 6.05 1.82 -18.07
N ASP A 125 5.01 1.36 -17.40
CA ASP A 125 4.36 0.08 -17.73
C ASP A 125 3.25 0.25 -18.77
N GLY A 126 3.00 1.46 -19.26
CA GLY A 126 1.92 1.72 -20.20
C GLY A 126 0.54 1.52 -19.60
N LYS A 127 0.44 1.74 -18.32
CA LYS A 127 -0.78 1.45 -17.55
C LYS A 127 -1.71 2.68 -17.32
#